data_e21e59066cca1b891f91003809e84329
#
_entry.id   e21e59066cca1b891f91003809e84329
#
_cell.length_a   1.000
_cell.length_b   1.000
_cell.length_c   1.000
_cell.angle_alpha   90.00
_cell.angle_beta   90.00
_cell.angle_gamma   90.00
#
_symmetry.space_group_name_H-M   'P 1'
#
loop_
_entity.id
_entity.type
_entity.pdbx_description
1 polymer ?
#
loop_
_entity_poly.entity_id
_entity_poly.type
_entity_poly.pdbx_seq_one_letter_code
_entity_poly.pdbx_strand_id
1 'polypeptide(L)'
;MVPDWLRTSEGRLGLRGPNLVWPEPPVEHLEWVFDAESGPSVCDGIPVGFSPADEAEGHALGGLGYIDHIVITTDSIERTSAAIEALTGEGLRRIRETADIRQGFHRLGPGGTILELVERAGVATALWGFVLTVPHLDEVVAAGGDLVSPARDAVQPGRRIAAVDRRAGLGTAVAFMTPEPAA
;
A
#
# COMPACT_ATOMS: atom_id res chain seq x y z
N MET A 1 2.28 -5.79 -16.08
CA MET A 1 0.98 -5.26 -15.64
C MET A 1 1.20 -4.52 -14.34
N VAL A 2 0.66 -3.32 -14.18
CA VAL A 2 0.88 -2.48 -13.00
C VAL A 2 -0.49 -2.21 -12.38
N PRO A 3 -0.68 -2.42 -11.06
CA PRO A 3 -1.95 -2.10 -10.42
C PRO A 3 -2.16 -0.59 -10.42
N ASP A 4 -3.33 -0.13 -10.82
CA ASP A 4 -3.69 1.27 -10.80
C ASP A 4 -4.52 1.64 -9.57
N TRP A 5 -5.18 0.65 -8.95
CA TRP A 5 -6.14 0.86 -7.87
C TRP A 5 -6.08 -0.21 -6.80
N LEU A 6 -6.36 0.21 -5.57
CA LEU A 6 -6.88 -0.66 -4.53
C LEU A 6 -8.40 -0.49 -4.50
N ARG A 7 -9.14 -1.57 -4.70
CA ARG A 7 -10.59 -1.56 -4.52
C ARG A 7 -10.92 -1.87 -3.07
N THR A 8 -11.88 -1.13 -2.53
CA THR A 8 -12.49 -1.39 -1.22
C THR A 8 -13.96 -1.69 -1.44
N SER A 9 -14.67 -2.16 -0.40
CA SER A 9 -16.13 -2.37 -0.46
C SER A 9 -16.90 -1.11 -0.85
N GLU A 10 -16.36 0.06 -0.53
CA GLU A 10 -17.03 1.37 -0.65
C GLU A 10 -16.41 2.28 -1.73
N GLY A 11 -15.30 1.88 -2.37
CA GLY A 11 -14.67 2.73 -3.36
C GLY A 11 -13.32 2.27 -3.87
N ARG A 12 -12.57 3.18 -4.49
CA ARG A 12 -11.26 2.92 -5.11
C ARG A 12 -10.18 3.82 -4.53
N LEU A 13 -9.01 3.27 -4.25
CA LEU A 13 -7.80 4.01 -3.92
C LEU A 13 -6.87 3.99 -5.13
N GLY A 14 -6.62 5.15 -5.74
CA GLY A 14 -5.65 5.28 -6.83
C GLY A 14 -4.23 5.02 -6.36
N LEU A 15 -3.46 4.24 -7.11
CA LEU A 15 -2.05 3.95 -6.84
C LEU A 15 -1.10 4.88 -7.61
N ARG A 16 -1.64 5.63 -8.57
CA ARG A 16 -0.88 6.59 -9.38
C ARG A 16 -1.45 7.99 -9.23
N GLY A 17 -0.58 8.96 -8.95
CA GLY A 17 -0.94 10.37 -8.88
C GLY A 17 -1.63 10.82 -7.59
N PRO A 18 -2.13 12.06 -7.56
CA PRO A 18 -2.67 12.68 -6.34
C PRO A 18 -4.08 12.22 -5.95
N ASN A 19 -4.62 11.21 -6.63
CA ASN A 19 -6.02 10.83 -6.52
C ASN A 19 -6.18 9.69 -5.52
N LEU A 20 -6.46 10.01 -4.28
CA LEU A 20 -6.85 9.07 -3.25
C LEU A 20 -8.32 9.31 -2.94
N VAL A 21 -9.18 8.36 -3.26
CA VAL A 21 -10.54 8.33 -2.73
C VAL A 21 -10.50 7.55 -1.44
N TRP A 22 -10.81 8.20 -0.34
CA TRP A 22 -10.96 7.54 0.94
C TRP A 22 -12.36 6.94 0.99
N PRO A 23 -12.52 5.62 1.13
CA PRO A 23 -13.83 5.03 1.31
C PRO A 23 -14.38 5.40 2.69
N GLU A 24 -15.70 5.53 2.79
CA GLU A 24 -16.33 5.61 4.10
C GLU A 24 -16.14 4.29 4.88
N PRO A 25 -15.79 4.32 6.17
CA PRO A 25 -15.68 3.11 6.99
C PRO A 25 -17.05 2.42 7.19
N PRO A 26 -17.10 1.09 7.37
CA PRO A 26 -15.96 0.18 7.43
C PRO A 26 -15.51 -0.32 6.06
N VAL A 27 -14.20 -0.42 5.84
CA VAL A 27 -13.62 -1.14 4.70
C VAL A 27 -13.52 -2.61 5.09
N GLU A 28 -14.28 -3.48 4.45
CA GLU A 28 -14.27 -4.91 4.78
C GLU A 28 -13.05 -5.63 4.22
N HIS A 29 -12.61 -5.26 3.02
CA HIS A 29 -11.43 -5.82 2.38
C HIS A 29 -10.84 -4.87 1.33
N LEU A 30 -9.56 -5.08 1.02
CA LEU A 30 -8.86 -4.44 -0.08
C LEU A 30 -8.69 -5.43 -1.23
N GLU A 31 -8.83 -4.94 -2.45
CA GLU A 31 -8.60 -5.68 -3.68
C GLU A 31 -7.68 -4.88 -4.58
N TRP A 32 -6.73 -5.56 -5.24
CA TRP A 32 -5.96 -4.94 -6.31
C TRP A 32 -6.78 -4.85 -7.59
N VAL A 33 -6.73 -3.72 -8.27
CA VAL A 33 -7.31 -3.57 -9.59
C VAL A 33 -6.22 -3.18 -10.58
N PHE A 34 -6.08 -3.95 -11.64
CA PHE A 34 -5.10 -3.75 -12.69
C PHE A 34 -5.76 -3.15 -13.92
N ASP A 35 -5.04 -2.26 -14.63
CA ASP A 35 -5.42 -1.75 -15.93
C ASP A 35 -5.21 -2.85 -16.99
N ALA A 36 -6.23 -3.65 -17.17
CA ALA A 36 -6.31 -4.72 -18.17
C ALA A 36 -7.74 -5.22 -18.32
N GLU A 37 -8.04 -5.85 -19.46
CA GLU A 37 -9.38 -6.40 -19.73
C GLU A 37 -9.71 -7.63 -18.86
N SER A 38 -8.70 -8.45 -18.55
CA SER A 38 -8.87 -9.67 -17.75
C SER A 38 -7.56 -10.24 -17.24
N GLY A 39 -7.67 -11.15 -16.26
CA GLY A 39 -6.54 -11.88 -15.69
C GLY A 39 -6.99 -12.84 -14.59
N PRO A 40 -6.06 -13.40 -13.80
CA PRO A 40 -6.41 -14.27 -12.67
C PRO A 40 -7.12 -13.48 -11.57
N SER A 41 -8.17 -14.04 -10.99
CA SER A 41 -8.96 -13.39 -9.93
C SER A 41 -8.28 -13.36 -8.56
N VAL A 42 -7.14 -14.05 -8.40
CA VAL A 42 -6.42 -14.18 -7.14
C VAL A 42 -4.91 -14.20 -7.39
N CYS A 43 -4.16 -13.47 -6.59
CA CYS A 43 -2.70 -13.51 -6.53
C CYS A 43 -2.27 -13.96 -5.12
N ASP A 44 -1.84 -15.21 -4.97
CA ASP A 44 -1.43 -15.83 -3.67
C ASP A 44 -2.43 -15.56 -2.53
N GLY A 45 -3.73 -15.72 -2.81
CA GLY A 45 -4.80 -15.49 -1.82
C GLY A 45 -5.34 -14.06 -1.78
N ILE A 46 -4.68 -13.10 -2.42
CA ILE A 46 -5.17 -11.71 -2.51
C ILE A 46 -6.15 -11.60 -3.67
N PRO A 47 -7.38 -11.12 -3.46
CA PRO A 47 -8.30 -10.83 -4.54
C PRO A 47 -7.73 -9.82 -5.54
N VAL A 48 -7.88 -10.09 -6.84
CA VAL A 48 -7.40 -9.24 -7.93
C VAL A 48 -8.54 -8.94 -8.89
N GLY A 49 -8.76 -7.66 -9.15
CA GLY A 49 -9.70 -7.18 -10.16
C GLY A 49 -8.99 -6.64 -11.40
N PHE A 50 -9.75 -6.52 -12.48
CA PHE A 50 -9.31 -5.91 -13.73
C PHE A 50 -10.33 -4.88 -14.17
N SER A 51 -9.86 -3.74 -14.63
CA SER A 51 -10.69 -2.65 -15.16
C SER A 51 -9.85 -1.83 -16.13
N PRO A 52 -10.35 -1.53 -17.33
CA PRO A 52 -9.67 -0.62 -18.25
C PRO A 52 -9.44 0.76 -17.62
N ALA A 53 -8.36 1.42 -18.01
CA ALA A 53 -7.90 2.69 -17.42
C ALA A 53 -8.93 3.84 -17.52
N ASP A 54 -9.79 3.81 -18.54
CA ASP A 54 -10.78 4.85 -18.81
C ASP A 54 -11.93 4.94 -17.77
N GLU A 55 -12.07 3.93 -16.90
CA GLU A 55 -13.08 3.95 -15.83
C GLU A 55 -12.56 4.52 -14.50
N ALA A 56 -11.33 4.99 -14.50
CA ALA A 56 -10.64 5.43 -13.30
C ALA A 56 -10.91 6.91 -12.97
N GLU A 57 -12.13 7.28 -12.63
CA GLU A 57 -12.41 8.55 -11.96
C GLU A 57 -11.96 8.48 -10.49
N GLY A 58 -10.68 8.80 -10.24
CA GLY A 58 -10.17 9.01 -8.89
C GLY A 58 -10.40 10.45 -8.43
N HIS A 59 -10.86 10.63 -7.21
CA HIS A 59 -10.97 11.95 -6.60
C HIS A 59 -9.65 12.33 -5.93
N ALA A 60 -9.16 13.54 -6.21
CA ALA A 60 -7.95 14.06 -5.58
C ALA A 60 -8.18 14.28 -4.08
N LEU A 61 -7.33 13.72 -3.24
CA LEU A 61 -7.25 14.08 -1.82
C LEU A 61 -6.47 15.38 -1.70
N GLY A 62 -7.11 16.47 -2.00
CA GLY A 62 -6.72 17.86 -1.70
C GLY A 62 -5.28 18.12 -1.23
N GLY A 63 -4.25 17.56 -1.90
CA GLY A 63 -2.85 17.79 -1.54
C GLY A 63 -2.26 16.89 -0.45
N LEU A 64 -2.96 15.84 0.00
CA LEU A 64 -2.43 14.92 1.03
C LEU A 64 -1.24 14.06 0.58
N GLY A 65 -0.96 13.98 -0.74
CA GLY A 65 0.21 13.25 -1.21
C GLY A 65 -0.13 12.02 -2.08
N TYR A 66 0.70 10.98 -2.02
CA TYR A 66 0.60 9.79 -2.86
C TYR A 66 0.87 8.51 -2.04
N ILE A 67 0.48 7.36 -2.57
CA ILE A 67 0.82 6.07 -1.96
C ILE A 67 2.32 5.83 -2.13
N ASP A 68 3.04 5.73 -1.02
CA ASP A 68 4.46 5.42 -0.96
C ASP A 68 4.68 3.93 -1.25
N HIS A 69 4.02 3.09 -0.48
CA HIS A 69 4.05 1.65 -0.65
C HIS A 69 2.80 0.97 -0.09
N ILE A 70 2.56 -0.23 -0.59
CA ILE A 70 1.52 -1.14 -0.11
C ILE A 70 2.21 -2.26 0.67
N VAL A 71 1.62 -2.65 1.79
CA VAL A 71 2.12 -3.71 2.65
C VAL A 71 1.26 -4.96 2.49
N ILE A 72 1.93 -6.08 2.23
CA ILE A 72 1.35 -7.42 2.16
C ILE A 72 1.98 -8.25 3.28
N THR A 73 1.15 -8.90 4.08
CA THR A 73 1.62 -9.96 4.97
C THR A 73 1.55 -11.30 4.27
N THR A 74 2.54 -12.16 4.54
CA THR A 74 2.62 -13.52 3.98
C THR A 74 3.39 -14.43 4.92
N ASP A 75 3.22 -15.72 4.80
CA ASP A 75 4.06 -16.72 5.47
C ASP A 75 5.24 -17.20 4.61
N SER A 76 5.33 -16.74 3.34
CA SER A 76 6.44 -17.03 2.43
C SER A 76 6.63 -15.91 1.40
N ILE A 77 7.71 -15.16 1.56
CA ILE A 77 8.10 -14.12 0.58
C ILE A 77 8.33 -14.75 -0.80
N GLU A 78 8.97 -15.91 -0.88
CA GLU A 78 9.29 -16.57 -2.14
C GLU A 78 8.02 -16.94 -2.92
N ARG A 79 7.02 -17.54 -2.25
CA ARG A 79 5.76 -17.93 -2.88
C ARG A 79 4.99 -16.70 -3.37
N THR A 80 4.81 -15.72 -2.48
CA THR A 80 4.04 -14.50 -2.81
C THR A 80 4.75 -13.69 -3.90
N SER A 81 6.08 -13.58 -3.82
CA SER A 81 6.88 -12.91 -4.85
C SER A 81 6.75 -13.57 -6.22
N ALA A 82 6.81 -14.90 -6.28
CA ALA A 82 6.63 -15.63 -7.54
C ALA A 82 5.23 -15.40 -8.16
N ALA A 83 4.19 -15.34 -7.32
CA ALA A 83 2.83 -15.03 -7.79
C ALA A 83 2.71 -13.58 -8.31
N ILE A 84 3.32 -12.61 -7.63
CA ILE A 84 3.37 -11.21 -8.08
C ILE A 84 4.15 -11.11 -9.40
N GLU A 85 5.30 -11.75 -9.52
CA GLU A 85 6.09 -11.75 -10.74
C GLU A 85 5.33 -12.38 -11.92
N ALA A 86 4.65 -13.50 -11.69
CA ALA A 86 3.81 -14.14 -12.71
C ALA A 86 2.67 -13.24 -13.19
N LEU A 87 2.07 -12.44 -12.28
CA LEU A 87 0.99 -11.53 -12.60
C LEU A 87 1.48 -10.25 -13.30
N THR A 88 2.59 -9.67 -12.84
CA THR A 88 3.02 -8.32 -13.23
C THR A 88 4.22 -8.29 -14.18
N GLY A 89 4.98 -9.37 -14.25
CA GLY A 89 6.28 -9.42 -14.91
C GLY A 89 7.42 -8.77 -14.11
N GLU A 90 7.15 -8.27 -12.90
CA GLU A 90 8.13 -7.55 -12.08
C GLU A 90 8.65 -8.43 -10.96
N GLY A 91 9.93 -8.82 -11.06
CA GLY A 91 10.60 -9.66 -10.06
C GLY A 91 10.91 -8.92 -8.75
N LEU A 92 11.23 -9.72 -7.74
CA LEU A 92 11.69 -9.23 -6.43
C LEU A 92 12.98 -8.41 -6.59
N ARG A 93 13.00 -7.19 -6.06
CA ARG A 93 14.13 -6.27 -6.17
C ARG A 93 15.10 -6.38 -5.01
N ARG A 94 14.60 -6.68 -3.83
CA ARG A 94 15.40 -6.68 -2.60
C ARG A 94 14.75 -7.53 -1.53
N ILE A 95 15.57 -8.20 -0.72
CA ILE A 95 15.20 -8.73 0.59
C ILE A 95 15.97 -7.95 1.65
N ARG A 96 15.30 -7.60 2.73
CA ARG A 96 15.87 -7.09 3.96
C ARG A 96 15.54 -8.08 5.07
N GLU A 97 16.55 -8.47 5.82
CA GLU A 97 16.41 -9.38 6.96
C GLU A 97 17.09 -8.79 8.18
N THR A 98 16.41 -8.87 9.30
CA THR A 98 16.91 -8.52 10.64
C THR A 98 16.56 -9.66 11.58
N ALA A 99 16.96 -9.57 12.85
CA ALA A 99 16.63 -10.61 13.85
C ALA A 99 15.10 -10.80 14.01
N ASP A 100 14.30 -9.74 13.77
CA ASP A 100 12.88 -9.73 14.13
C ASP A 100 11.95 -9.76 12.91
N ILE A 101 12.44 -9.43 11.71
CA ILE A 101 11.59 -9.25 10.55
C ILE A 101 12.33 -9.57 9.25
N ARG A 102 11.64 -10.22 8.33
CA ARG A 102 12.07 -10.45 6.96
C ARG A 102 11.09 -9.77 6.01
N GLN A 103 11.62 -8.96 5.09
CA GLN A 103 10.85 -8.11 4.17
C GLN A 103 11.36 -8.29 2.75
N GLY A 104 10.43 -8.40 1.81
CA GLY A 104 10.70 -8.42 0.36
C GLY A 104 10.12 -7.18 -0.29
N PHE A 105 10.76 -6.67 -1.35
CA PHE A 105 10.32 -5.46 -2.03
C PHE A 105 10.23 -5.67 -3.53
N HIS A 106 9.07 -5.40 -4.11
CA HIS A 106 8.85 -5.23 -5.53
C HIS A 106 8.66 -3.75 -5.86
N ARG A 107 8.93 -3.39 -7.11
CA ARG A 107 8.52 -2.12 -7.69
C ARG A 107 7.75 -2.43 -8.97
N LEU A 108 6.51 -1.99 -9.03
CA LEU A 108 5.59 -2.28 -10.13
C LEU A 108 5.73 -1.22 -11.22
N GLY A 109 6.56 -1.52 -12.21
CA GLY A 109 6.86 -0.62 -13.33
C GLY A 109 7.85 0.50 -13.00
N PRO A 110 8.30 1.25 -14.01
CA PRO A 110 9.22 2.38 -13.84
C PRO A 110 8.59 3.49 -12.99
N GLY A 111 9.22 3.81 -11.85
CA GLY A 111 8.69 4.81 -10.91
C GLY A 111 7.38 4.41 -10.22
N GLY A 112 6.95 3.16 -10.38
CA GLY A 112 5.68 2.67 -9.87
C GLY A 112 5.68 2.35 -8.38
N THR A 113 4.52 1.87 -7.91
CA THR A 113 4.25 1.57 -6.51
C THR A 113 5.20 0.50 -5.97
N ILE A 114 5.70 0.70 -4.77
CA ILE A 114 6.45 -0.31 -4.02
C ILE A 114 5.46 -1.24 -3.33
N LEU A 115 5.68 -2.55 -3.46
CA LEU A 115 5.05 -3.56 -2.64
C LEU A 115 6.07 -4.04 -1.61
N GLU A 116 5.72 -3.94 -0.35
CA GLU A 116 6.47 -4.48 0.77
C GLU A 116 5.82 -5.78 1.24
N LEU A 117 6.51 -6.89 1.08
CA LEU A 117 6.12 -8.18 1.62
C LEU A 117 6.71 -8.32 3.03
N VAL A 118 5.87 -8.55 4.03
CA VAL A 118 6.28 -8.78 5.40
C VAL A 118 6.01 -10.23 5.76
N GLU A 119 7.10 -11.01 5.95
CA GLU A 119 6.98 -12.41 6.30
C GLU A 119 6.65 -12.59 7.77
N ARG A 120 5.61 -13.39 8.02
CA ARG A 120 5.19 -13.77 9.36
C ARG A 120 4.69 -15.22 9.34
N ALA A 121 5.29 -16.07 10.13
CA ALA A 121 4.91 -17.47 10.20
C ALA A 121 3.42 -17.66 10.54
N GLY A 122 2.75 -18.50 9.78
CA GLY A 122 1.37 -18.92 10.03
C GLY A 122 0.29 -17.90 9.70
N VAL A 123 0.61 -16.80 9.01
CA VAL A 123 -0.41 -15.85 8.53
C VAL A 123 -0.83 -16.19 7.10
N ALA A 124 -2.11 -15.95 6.78
CA ALA A 124 -2.55 -15.97 5.40
C ALA A 124 -2.00 -14.75 4.64
N THR A 125 -1.71 -14.94 3.34
CA THR A 125 -1.33 -13.82 2.49
C THR A 125 -2.51 -12.86 2.33
N ALA A 126 -2.27 -11.57 2.63
CA ALA A 126 -3.29 -10.53 2.56
C ALA A 126 -2.69 -9.15 2.32
N LEU A 127 -3.46 -8.27 1.70
CA LEU A 127 -3.21 -6.83 1.75
C LEU A 127 -3.42 -6.36 3.19
N TRP A 128 -2.32 -5.95 3.85
CA TRP A 128 -2.37 -5.54 5.25
C TRP A 128 -2.67 -4.06 5.41
N GLY A 129 -2.19 -3.23 4.49
CA GLY A 129 -2.38 -1.80 4.52
C GLY A 129 -1.51 -1.05 3.52
N PHE A 130 -1.42 0.26 3.70
CA PHE A 130 -0.61 1.11 2.85
C PHE A 130 -0.04 2.31 3.60
N VAL A 131 0.99 2.93 3.02
CA VAL A 131 1.63 4.13 3.53
C VAL A 131 1.46 5.26 2.53
N LEU A 132 1.06 6.41 3.03
CA LEU A 132 0.89 7.65 2.26
C LEU A 132 2.08 8.59 2.53
N THR A 133 2.68 9.09 1.47
CA THR A 133 3.59 10.23 1.59
C THR A 133 2.79 11.51 1.77
N VAL A 134 3.10 12.27 2.81
CA VAL A 134 2.46 13.56 3.10
C VAL A 134 3.53 14.63 3.34
N PRO A 135 3.40 15.83 2.74
CA PRO A 135 4.41 16.87 2.88
C PRO A 135 4.48 17.45 4.30
N HIS A 136 3.37 17.46 5.04
CA HIS A 136 3.23 18.10 6.36
C HIS A 136 2.79 17.11 7.42
N LEU A 137 3.66 16.11 7.73
CA LEU A 137 3.34 15.03 8.67
C LEU A 137 2.91 15.54 10.05
N ASP A 138 3.53 16.59 10.57
CA ASP A 138 3.21 17.13 11.90
C ASP A 138 1.79 17.75 11.93
N GLU A 139 1.33 18.35 10.83
CA GLU A 139 -0.05 18.85 10.71
C GLU A 139 -1.06 17.70 10.65
N VAL A 140 -0.73 16.62 9.94
CA VAL A 140 -1.58 15.41 9.89
C VAL A 140 -1.67 14.76 11.27
N VAL A 141 -0.57 14.66 12.00
CA VAL A 141 -0.56 14.13 13.37
C VAL A 141 -1.41 15.00 14.30
N ALA A 142 -1.26 16.33 14.21
CA ALA A 142 -2.04 17.26 15.03
C ALA A 142 -3.54 17.20 14.72
N ALA A 143 -3.91 17.11 13.45
CA ALA A 143 -5.31 16.99 13.01
C ALA A 143 -5.94 15.64 13.41
N GLY A 144 -5.15 14.55 13.38
CA GLY A 144 -5.60 13.21 13.75
C GLY A 144 -5.77 12.99 15.27
N GLY A 145 -5.20 13.85 16.09
CA GLY A 145 -5.29 13.78 17.54
C GLY A 145 -4.78 12.43 18.08
N ASP A 146 -5.58 11.80 18.94
CA ASP A 146 -5.26 10.51 19.56
C ASP A 146 -5.47 9.29 18.62
N LEU A 147 -5.98 9.52 17.41
CA LEU A 147 -6.13 8.49 16.38
C LEU A 147 -4.90 8.36 15.47
N VAL A 148 -3.94 9.27 15.58
CA VAL A 148 -2.68 9.18 14.84
C VAL A 148 -1.51 9.20 15.83
N SER A 149 -0.62 8.22 15.72
CA SER A 149 0.54 8.13 16.62
C SER A 149 1.44 9.35 16.48
N PRO A 150 2.22 9.69 17.52
CA PRO A 150 3.33 10.64 17.34
C PRO A 150 4.25 10.22 16.19
N ALA A 151 4.73 11.19 15.43
CA ALA A 151 5.69 10.91 14.38
C ALA A 151 7.02 10.43 14.97
N ARG A 152 7.60 9.39 14.38
CA ARG A 152 8.89 8.79 14.74
C ARG A 152 9.75 8.62 13.50
N ASP A 153 11.04 8.39 13.68
CA ASP A 153 11.92 8.09 12.57
C ASP A 153 11.46 6.82 11.84
N ALA A 154 11.44 6.90 10.52
CA ALA A 154 11.19 5.75 9.66
C ALA A 154 12.47 4.92 9.49
N VAL A 155 12.33 3.73 8.89
CA VAL A 155 13.50 2.90 8.54
C VAL A 155 14.36 3.57 7.47
N GLN A 156 13.73 4.32 6.58
CA GLN A 156 14.43 5.10 5.55
C GLN A 156 15.05 6.34 6.21
N PRO A 157 16.39 6.53 6.07
CA PRO A 157 17.07 7.67 6.67
C PRO A 157 16.46 9.01 6.26
N GLY A 158 16.29 9.89 7.23
CA GLY A 158 15.75 11.24 7.01
C GLY A 158 14.23 11.31 6.79
N ARG A 159 13.54 10.18 6.86
CA ARG A 159 12.06 10.14 6.79
C ARG A 159 11.46 9.90 8.17
N ARG A 160 10.24 10.39 8.37
CA ARG A 160 9.45 10.18 9.59
C ARG A 160 8.12 9.52 9.23
N ILE A 161 7.57 8.74 10.16
CA ILE A 161 6.33 7.98 9.97
C ILE A 161 5.42 8.12 11.19
N ALA A 162 4.11 8.17 10.96
CA ALA A 162 3.05 8.08 11.96
C ALA A 162 1.99 7.10 11.50
N ALA A 163 1.48 6.26 12.39
CA ALA A 163 0.48 5.25 12.07
C ALA A 163 -0.90 5.68 12.58
N VAL A 164 -1.94 5.33 11.83
CA VAL A 164 -3.33 5.51 12.23
C VAL A 164 -3.72 4.38 13.17
N ASP A 165 -4.34 4.74 14.29
CA ASP A 165 -4.88 3.78 15.25
C ASP A 165 -6.10 3.04 14.66
N ARG A 166 -6.25 1.76 14.98
CA ARG A 166 -7.39 0.94 14.54
C ARG A 166 -8.75 1.50 14.98
N ARG A 167 -8.78 2.28 16.07
CA ARG A 167 -10.00 2.99 16.54
C ARG A 167 -10.56 3.99 15.52
N ALA A 168 -9.77 4.39 14.52
CA ALA A 168 -10.25 5.22 13.41
C ALA A 168 -11.25 4.50 12.49
N GLY A 169 -11.39 3.17 12.62
CA GLY A 169 -12.41 2.40 11.89
C GLY A 169 -12.14 2.23 10.40
N LEU A 170 -10.88 2.40 9.95
CA LEU A 170 -10.53 2.38 8.52
C LEU A 170 -10.56 0.98 7.89
N GLY A 171 -10.73 -0.07 8.68
CA GLY A 171 -10.75 -1.46 8.19
C GLY A 171 -9.42 -2.00 7.67
N THR A 172 -8.44 -1.13 7.45
CA THR A 172 -7.08 -1.47 6.99
C THR A 172 -6.04 -0.68 7.77
N ALA A 173 -4.79 -1.13 7.75
CA ALA A 173 -3.69 -0.38 8.34
C ALA A 173 -3.26 0.77 7.42
N VAL A 174 -3.14 1.95 8.00
CA VAL A 174 -2.70 3.16 7.30
C VAL A 174 -1.60 3.83 8.08
N ALA A 175 -0.59 4.32 7.38
CA ALA A 175 0.41 5.20 7.96
C ALA A 175 0.70 6.38 7.02
N PHE A 176 1.20 7.45 7.60
CA PHE A 176 1.67 8.64 6.91
C PHE A 176 3.19 8.74 7.04
N MET A 177 3.86 9.13 5.98
CA MET A 177 5.32 9.25 5.94
C MET A 177 5.73 10.55 5.26
N THR A 178 6.81 11.18 5.71
CA THR A 178 7.38 12.34 5.02
C THR A 178 7.92 11.95 3.64
N PRO A 179 7.99 12.87 2.66
CA PRO A 179 8.68 12.63 1.39
C PRO A 179 10.14 12.22 1.59
N GLU A 180 10.74 11.66 0.54
CA GLU A 180 12.20 11.50 0.51
C GLU A 180 12.87 12.88 0.65
N PRO A 181 13.94 12.98 1.44
CA PRO A 181 14.73 14.21 1.51
C PRO A 181 15.19 14.61 0.12
N ALA A 182 15.15 15.92 -0.18
CA ALA A 182 15.77 16.44 -1.41
C ALA A 182 17.26 16.09 -1.40
N ALA A 183 17.76 15.59 -2.52
CA ALA A 183 19.16 15.24 -2.71
C ALA A 183 20.08 16.48 -2.71
#